data_4e77e3d945279009c466a75bf5329403
#
_entry.id   4e77e3d945279009c466a75bf5329403
#
_cell.length_a   1.000
_cell.length_b   1.000
_cell.length_c   1.000
_cell.angle_alpha   90.00
_cell.angle_beta   90.00
_cell.angle_gamma   90.00
#
_symmetry.space_group_name_H-M   'P 1'
#
loop_
_entity.id
_entity.type
_entity.pdbx_description
1 polymer ?
#
loop_
_entity_poly.entity_id
_entity_poly.type
_entity_poly.pdbx_seq_one_letter_code
_entity_poly.pdbx_strand_id
1 'polypeptide(L)'
;MKRVITRTALTLALAVVSTASLNTQAQSQAPNAGTEPVLAKELAPARSYGKLTVTSAAFQSGGTLEDKYTQNGDNVSPPISWSRGPAGTMSYVVLTEDSGVNRPDPISHWVIYYSPSNVTALPENTPTEAKLENGAMQGLNVRKAAGFVGPKPPAGQMHPYHFEVFALNKRLNIDPATADRATVIAAMKGHVLALGDISANYTGK
;
A
#
# COMPACT_ATOMS: atom_id res chain seq x y z
N MET A 1 -68.48 -47.40 58.00
CA MET A 1 -67.33 -48.22 57.68
C MET A 1 -67.13 -48.11 56.19
N LYS A 2 -66.13 -47.29 55.73
CA LYS A 2 -65.83 -47.13 54.30
C LYS A 2 -64.43 -47.65 54.08
N ARG A 3 -64.32 -48.68 53.24
CA ARG A 3 -63.03 -49.24 52.80
C ARG A 3 -62.41 -48.37 51.74
N VAL A 4 -61.18 -47.92 51.97
CA VAL A 4 -60.37 -47.22 50.99
C VAL A 4 -59.59 -48.25 50.23
N ILE A 5 -59.69 -48.29 48.91
CA ILE A 5 -58.96 -49.13 47.98
C ILE A 5 -57.81 -48.29 47.44
N THR A 6 -56.59 -48.62 47.82
CA THR A 6 -55.37 -47.99 47.30
C THR A 6 -54.99 -48.62 45.96
N ARG A 7 -55.04 -47.90 44.88
CA ARG A 7 -54.54 -48.34 43.55
C ARG A 7 -53.05 -47.91 43.43
N THR A 8 -52.19 -48.87 43.37
CA THR A 8 -50.75 -48.68 43.07
C THR A 8 -50.59 -48.52 41.58
N ALA A 9 -50.14 -47.36 41.13
CA ALA A 9 -49.81 -47.11 39.72
C ALA A 9 -48.30 -47.43 39.51
N LEU A 10 -48.08 -48.37 38.63
CA LEU A 10 -46.76 -48.79 38.19
C LEU A 10 -46.33 -47.85 37.02
N THR A 11 -45.36 -46.95 37.30
CA THR A 11 -44.83 -46.06 36.29
C THR A 11 -43.68 -46.75 35.60
N LEU A 12 -43.86 -47.02 34.29
CA LEU A 12 -42.82 -47.54 33.42
C LEU A 12 -41.96 -46.37 32.96
N ALA A 13 -40.71 -46.32 33.41
CA ALA A 13 -39.73 -45.33 32.98
C ALA A 13 -39.13 -45.76 31.61
N LEU A 14 -39.45 -45.03 30.57
CA LEU A 14 -38.85 -45.16 29.25
C LEU A 14 -37.53 -44.43 29.23
N ALA A 15 -36.40 -45.12 29.20
CA ALA A 15 -35.07 -44.53 29.04
C ALA A 15 -34.88 -44.14 27.57
N VAL A 16 -34.88 -42.85 27.29
CA VAL A 16 -34.49 -42.31 25.97
C VAL A 16 -32.99 -42.20 25.94
N VAL A 17 -32.33 -43.09 25.19
CA VAL A 17 -30.90 -42.99 24.89
C VAL A 17 -30.75 -41.95 23.79
N SER A 18 -30.36 -40.73 24.17
CA SER A 18 -29.94 -39.69 23.23
C SER A 18 -28.51 -39.97 22.72
N THR A 19 -28.40 -40.44 21.48
CA THR A 19 -27.13 -40.49 20.77
C THR A 19 -26.73 -39.04 20.38
N ALA A 20 -25.84 -38.43 21.16
CA ALA A 20 -25.21 -37.16 20.77
C ALA A 20 -24.28 -37.44 19.59
N SER A 21 -24.70 -37.08 18.39
CA SER A 21 -23.83 -37.00 17.23
C SER A 21 -22.81 -35.87 17.46
N LEU A 22 -21.56 -36.24 17.71
CA LEU A 22 -20.43 -35.31 17.69
C LEU A 22 -20.25 -34.77 16.26
N ASN A 23 -20.87 -33.62 16.00
CA ASN A 23 -20.65 -32.88 14.78
C ASN A 23 -19.29 -32.17 14.93
N THR A 24 -18.22 -32.83 14.51
CA THR A 24 -16.89 -32.22 14.37
C THR A 24 -16.97 -31.25 13.20
N GLN A 25 -17.42 -30.04 13.45
CA GLN A 25 -17.21 -28.93 12.52
C GLN A 25 -15.71 -28.69 12.47
N ALA A 26 -15.09 -29.08 11.37
CA ALA A 26 -13.79 -28.58 10.98
C ALA A 26 -13.91 -27.07 10.90
N GLN A 27 -13.42 -26.39 11.92
CA GLN A 27 -13.19 -24.95 11.86
C GLN A 27 -12.15 -24.76 10.75
N SER A 28 -12.60 -24.37 9.56
CA SER A 28 -11.73 -23.77 8.57
C SER A 28 -11.17 -22.51 9.24
N GLN A 29 -9.93 -22.57 9.71
CA GLN A 29 -9.20 -21.39 10.12
C GLN A 29 -9.23 -20.45 8.91
N ALA A 30 -9.93 -19.33 9.06
CA ALA A 30 -9.76 -18.20 8.15
C ALA A 30 -8.26 -17.94 8.01
N PRO A 31 -7.75 -17.66 6.79
CA PRO A 31 -6.36 -17.31 6.63
C PRO A 31 -6.08 -16.15 7.59
N ASN A 32 -4.98 -16.26 8.34
CA ASN A 32 -4.49 -15.17 9.19
C ASN A 32 -4.66 -13.87 8.41
N ALA A 33 -5.51 -12.98 8.90
CA ALA A 33 -5.62 -11.63 8.35
C ALA A 33 -4.26 -10.97 8.59
N GLY A 34 -3.37 -11.11 7.60
CA GLY A 34 -2.08 -10.43 7.58
C GLY A 34 -2.36 -8.93 7.74
N THR A 35 -1.47 -8.22 8.38
CA THR A 35 -1.60 -6.77 8.52
C THR A 35 -1.34 -6.16 7.15
N GLU A 36 -2.40 -5.65 6.51
CA GLU A 36 -2.28 -4.92 5.24
C GLU A 36 -1.42 -3.68 5.44
N PRO A 37 -0.47 -3.40 4.54
CA PRO A 37 0.36 -2.20 4.63
C PRO A 37 -0.46 -0.92 4.48
N VAL A 38 -0.15 0.08 5.32
CA VAL A 38 -0.78 1.41 5.24
C VAL A 38 0.03 2.30 4.31
N LEU A 39 -0.54 2.65 3.16
CA LEU A 39 0.10 3.49 2.14
C LEU A 39 0.27 4.95 2.60
N ALA A 40 1.21 5.67 1.98
CA ALA A 40 1.46 7.07 2.33
C ALA A 40 0.24 7.98 2.13
N LYS A 41 -0.60 7.73 1.11
CA LYS A 41 -1.84 8.48 0.85
C LYS A 41 -2.85 8.39 1.99
N GLU A 42 -2.82 7.32 2.79
CA GLU A 42 -3.68 7.13 3.95
C GLU A 42 -3.11 7.84 5.18
N LEU A 43 -1.79 7.90 5.31
CA LEU A 43 -1.08 8.53 6.43
C LEU A 43 -0.97 10.06 6.29
N ALA A 44 -1.00 10.58 5.07
CA ALA A 44 -0.90 12.00 4.74
C ALA A 44 -2.02 12.43 3.78
N PRO A 45 -3.31 12.31 4.17
CA PRO A 45 -4.42 12.65 3.31
C PRO A 45 -4.43 14.14 2.95
N ALA A 46 -4.99 14.46 1.77
CA ALA A 46 -5.18 15.83 1.34
C ALA A 46 -6.11 16.58 2.30
N ARG A 47 -5.80 17.86 2.58
CA ARG A 47 -6.64 18.75 3.41
C ARG A 47 -7.98 19.09 2.74
N SER A 48 -8.02 19.07 1.42
CA SER A 48 -9.20 19.27 0.58
C SER A 48 -9.30 18.12 -0.41
N TYR A 49 -10.47 17.92 -1.00
CA TYR A 49 -10.72 16.84 -1.97
C TYR A 49 -10.01 17.03 -3.32
N GLY A 50 -8.83 17.67 -3.32
CA GLY A 50 -8.02 17.84 -4.52
C GLY A 50 -7.49 16.50 -5.00
N LYS A 51 -7.78 16.16 -6.26
CA LYS A 51 -7.26 14.98 -6.93
C LYS A 51 -6.21 15.38 -7.96
N LEU A 52 -5.12 14.62 -8.02
CA LEU A 52 -4.21 14.61 -9.16
C LEU A 52 -4.55 13.43 -10.06
N THR A 53 -4.53 13.65 -11.36
CA THR A 53 -4.52 12.54 -12.32
C THR A 53 -3.06 12.11 -12.47
N VAL A 54 -2.76 10.86 -12.13
CA VAL A 54 -1.43 10.26 -12.29
C VAL A 54 -1.50 9.25 -13.42
N THR A 55 -0.53 9.28 -14.33
CA THR A 55 -0.47 8.42 -15.51
C THR A 55 0.95 7.91 -15.73
N SER A 56 1.08 6.81 -16.46
CA SER A 56 2.35 6.31 -16.99
C SER A 56 2.18 5.96 -18.47
N ALA A 57 3.22 6.17 -19.27
CA ALA A 57 3.27 5.65 -20.64
C ALA A 57 3.67 4.16 -20.66
N ALA A 58 4.19 3.63 -19.55
CA ALA A 58 4.67 2.25 -19.44
C ALA A 58 3.59 1.25 -19.05
N PHE A 59 2.52 1.69 -18.36
CA PHE A 59 1.44 0.82 -17.90
C PHE A 59 0.14 1.58 -17.66
N GLN A 60 -0.97 0.88 -17.70
CA GLN A 60 -2.27 1.39 -17.25
C GLN A 60 -2.50 1.05 -15.79
N SER A 61 -3.38 1.78 -15.11
CA SER A 61 -3.71 1.53 -13.71
C SER A 61 -4.19 0.11 -13.49
N GLY A 62 -3.56 -0.60 -12.55
CA GLY A 62 -3.82 -2.02 -12.26
C GLY A 62 -3.23 -2.99 -13.29
N GLY A 63 -2.55 -2.49 -14.33
CA GLY A 63 -1.89 -3.31 -15.34
C GLY A 63 -0.62 -4.00 -14.84
N THR A 64 0.00 -4.78 -15.72
CA THR A 64 1.27 -5.48 -15.42
C THR A 64 2.45 -4.57 -15.74
N LEU A 65 3.42 -4.52 -14.81
CA LEU A 65 4.70 -3.86 -15.03
C LEU A 65 5.62 -4.78 -15.84
N GLU A 66 6.26 -4.23 -16.87
CA GLU A 66 7.23 -4.98 -17.68
C GLU A 66 8.52 -5.28 -16.89
N ASP A 67 9.19 -6.36 -17.24
CA ASP A 67 10.47 -6.78 -16.61
C ASP A 67 11.53 -5.66 -16.60
N LYS A 68 11.57 -4.86 -17.64
CA LYS A 68 12.46 -3.70 -17.80
C LYS A 68 12.49 -2.79 -16.55
N TYR A 69 11.32 -2.61 -15.89
CA TYR A 69 11.17 -1.77 -14.71
C TYR A 69 11.39 -2.51 -13.38
N THR A 70 11.92 -3.72 -13.45
CA THR A 70 12.08 -4.61 -12.29
C THR A 70 13.53 -5.09 -12.16
N GLN A 71 13.87 -5.68 -11.03
CA GLN A 71 15.19 -6.27 -10.80
C GLN A 71 15.45 -7.56 -11.61
N ASN A 72 14.45 -8.04 -12.35
CA ASN A 72 14.59 -9.14 -13.30
C ASN A 72 14.95 -8.66 -14.72
N GLY A 73 14.91 -7.35 -14.97
CA GLY A 73 15.32 -6.70 -16.21
C GLY A 73 16.31 -5.57 -15.95
N ASP A 74 16.12 -4.42 -16.60
CA ASP A 74 17.07 -3.29 -16.58
C ASP A 74 17.04 -2.50 -15.27
N ASN A 75 16.03 -2.72 -14.44
CA ASN A 75 15.83 -2.04 -13.14
C ASN A 75 15.76 -0.50 -13.28
N VAL A 76 15.21 -0.01 -14.38
CA VAL A 76 15.00 1.43 -14.62
C VAL A 76 13.64 1.89 -14.11
N SER A 77 13.51 3.16 -13.71
CA SER A 77 12.22 3.70 -13.30
C SER A 77 11.28 3.86 -14.48
N PRO A 78 9.97 3.53 -14.33
CA PRO A 78 8.99 3.85 -15.35
C PRO A 78 8.75 5.36 -15.43
N PRO A 79 8.30 5.90 -16.57
CA PRO A 79 7.90 7.29 -16.69
C PRO A 79 6.60 7.51 -15.92
N ILE A 80 6.53 8.56 -15.10
CA ILE A 80 5.35 8.95 -14.33
C ILE A 80 5.01 10.40 -14.63
N SER A 81 3.75 10.68 -14.91
CA SER A 81 3.26 12.05 -15.16
C SER A 81 2.03 12.33 -14.30
N TRP A 82 1.83 13.60 -13.95
CA TRP A 82 0.66 14.00 -13.17
C TRP A 82 0.11 15.36 -13.59
N SER A 83 -1.17 15.58 -13.30
CA SER A 83 -1.82 16.87 -13.53
C SER A 83 -1.23 17.94 -12.60
N ARG A 84 -1.30 19.21 -12.99
CA ARG A 84 -0.94 20.31 -12.12
C ARG A 84 -1.80 20.28 -10.86
N GLY A 85 -1.16 20.52 -9.71
CA GLY A 85 -1.86 20.68 -8.44
C GLY A 85 -2.70 21.97 -8.38
N PRO A 86 -3.57 22.09 -7.37
CA PRO A 86 -4.39 23.28 -7.19
C PRO A 86 -3.54 24.53 -6.91
N ALA A 87 -4.19 25.71 -6.92
CA ALA A 87 -3.54 26.96 -6.57
C ALA A 87 -2.88 26.86 -5.18
N GLY A 88 -1.70 27.43 -5.04
CA GLY A 88 -0.89 27.32 -3.81
C GLY A 88 0.04 26.11 -3.77
N THR A 89 0.06 25.26 -4.80
CA THR A 89 1.05 24.18 -4.89
C THR A 89 2.45 24.76 -5.05
N MET A 90 3.33 24.40 -4.11
CA MET A 90 4.74 24.84 -4.08
C MET A 90 5.71 23.72 -4.46
N SER A 91 5.34 22.47 -4.24
CA SER A 91 6.16 21.31 -4.58
C SER A 91 5.30 20.05 -4.71
N TYR A 92 5.93 18.99 -5.25
CA TYR A 92 5.38 17.64 -5.25
C TYR A 92 6.31 16.69 -4.50
N VAL A 93 5.70 15.64 -3.95
CA VAL A 93 6.37 14.44 -3.45
C VAL A 93 5.88 13.26 -4.28
N VAL A 94 6.78 12.34 -4.63
CA VAL A 94 6.43 11.07 -5.29
C VAL A 94 6.98 9.92 -4.45
N LEU A 95 6.11 8.98 -4.11
CA LEU A 95 6.49 7.75 -3.41
C LEU A 95 6.07 6.55 -4.24
N THR A 96 6.93 5.55 -4.32
CA THR A 96 6.59 4.25 -4.91
C THR A 96 6.65 3.19 -3.82
N GLU A 97 5.52 2.51 -3.59
CA GLU A 97 5.32 1.59 -2.47
C GLU A 97 4.81 0.23 -2.94
N ASP A 98 5.42 -0.85 -2.44
CA ASP A 98 4.94 -2.22 -2.58
C ASP A 98 4.04 -2.57 -1.40
N SER A 99 2.74 -2.77 -1.66
CA SER A 99 1.75 -3.15 -0.67
C SER A 99 1.48 -4.66 -0.63
N GLY A 100 2.16 -5.47 -1.44
CA GLY A 100 1.99 -6.93 -1.47
C GLY A 100 2.68 -7.66 -0.31
N VAL A 101 3.21 -6.95 0.68
CA VAL A 101 3.95 -7.50 1.82
C VAL A 101 3.06 -7.66 3.04
N ASN A 102 3.27 -8.72 3.83
CA ASN A 102 2.54 -8.97 5.06
C ASN A 102 3.22 -8.26 6.25
N ARG A 103 3.11 -6.93 6.33
CA ARG A 103 3.65 -6.08 7.40
C ARG A 103 2.97 -4.71 7.38
N PRO A 104 2.95 -3.97 8.52
CA PRO A 104 2.27 -2.68 8.62
C PRO A 104 2.78 -1.59 7.65
N ASP A 105 4.08 -1.61 7.33
CA ASP A 105 4.69 -0.65 6.43
C ASP A 105 4.99 -1.29 5.08
N PRO A 106 4.59 -0.67 3.95
CA PRO A 106 4.97 -1.12 2.62
C PRO A 106 6.48 -1.01 2.39
N ILE A 107 6.99 -1.70 1.37
CA ILE A 107 8.37 -1.50 0.94
C ILE A 107 8.44 -0.24 0.09
N SER A 108 9.31 0.69 0.46
CA SER A 108 9.52 1.93 -0.30
C SER A 108 10.56 1.73 -1.39
N HIS A 109 10.11 1.76 -2.64
CA HIS A 109 10.92 1.54 -3.84
C HIS A 109 11.52 2.84 -4.40
N TRP A 110 10.87 3.98 -4.20
CA TRP A 110 11.32 5.28 -4.67
C TRP A 110 10.80 6.39 -3.76
N VAL A 111 11.65 7.36 -3.47
CA VAL A 111 11.31 8.54 -2.67
C VAL A 111 11.80 9.77 -3.39
N ILE A 112 10.89 10.59 -3.92
CA ILE A 112 11.14 11.97 -4.34
C ILE A 112 10.49 12.85 -3.29
N TYR A 113 11.29 13.39 -2.37
CA TYR A 113 10.73 14.20 -1.27
C TYR A 113 10.54 15.68 -1.62
N TYR A 114 11.09 16.11 -2.75
CA TYR A 114 10.86 17.43 -3.31
C TYR A 114 10.95 17.38 -4.83
N SER A 115 9.95 17.92 -5.50
CA SER A 115 9.96 18.24 -6.93
C SER A 115 9.38 19.65 -7.10
N PRO A 116 10.01 20.53 -7.90
CA PRO A 116 9.48 21.88 -8.16
C PRO A 116 8.06 21.86 -8.70
N SER A 117 7.24 22.86 -8.39
CA SER A 117 5.82 22.91 -8.80
C SER A 117 5.59 23.03 -10.31
N ASN A 118 6.61 23.35 -11.08
CA ASN A 118 6.58 23.34 -12.55
C ASN A 118 6.98 21.99 -13.16
N VAL A 119 7.48 21.04 -12.36
CA VAL A 119 7.81 19.66 -12.79
C VAL A 119 6.59 18.80 -12.53
N THR A 120 5.99 18.28 -13.59
CA THR A 120 4.79 17.41 -13.52
C THR A 120 5.03 16.05 -14.18
N ALA A 121 6.28 15.68 -14.36
CA ALA A 121 6.66 14.38 -14.88
C ALA A 121 8.08 13.99 -14.44
N LEU A 122 8.29 12.70 -14.31
CA LEU A 122 9.59 12.05 -14.18
C LEU A 122 9.77 11.17 -15.43
N PRO A 123 10.88 11.29 -16.15
CA PRO A 123 11.11 10.48 -17.34
C PRO A 123 11.37 9.01 -16.98
N GLU A 124 11.28 8.14 -17.97
CA GLU A 124 11.84 6.80 -17.88
C GLU A 124 13.32 6.87 -17.56
N ASN A 125 13.81 5.91 -16.78
CA ASN A 125 15.21 5.86 -16.38
C ASN A 125 15.69 7.17 -15.71
N THR A 126 14.89 7.70 -14.80
CA THR A 126 15.29 8.84 -13.96
C THR A 126 16.61 8.49 -13.26
N PRO A 127 17.64 9.36 -13.34
CA PRO A 127 18.93 9.14 -12.68
C PRO A 127 18.80 8.87 -11.19
N THR A 128 19.78 8.19 -10.60
CA THR A 128 19.76 7.77 -9.18
C THR A 128 20.44 8.75 -8.22
N GLU A 129 20.93 9.90 -8.74
CA GLU A 129 21.56 10.94 -7.92
C GLU A 129 20.53 11.55 -6.94
N ALA A 130 21.00 11.94 -5.75
CA ALA A 130 20.15 12.57 -4.74
C ALA A 130 19.52 13.89 -5.22
N LYS A 131 20.16 14.59 -6.16
CA LYS A 131 19.65 15.83 -6.77
C LYS A 131 19.62 15.67 -8.29
N LEU A 132 18.44 15.83 -8.87
CA LEU A 132 18.21 15.76 -10.31
C LEU A 132 18.43 17.13 -10.98
N GLU A 133 18.71 17.13 -12.29
CA GLU A 133 18.91 18.35 -13.09
C GLU A 133 17.68 19.28 -13.08
N ASN A 134 16.47 18.70 -13.05
CA ASN A 134 15.21 19.47 -12.96
C ASN A 134 14.96 20.07 -11.56
N GLY A 135 15.91 19.91 -10.63
CA GLY A 135 15.86 20.42 -9.27
C GLY A 135 15.11 19.52 -8.28
N ALA A 136 14.59 18.37 -8.71
CA ALA A 136 13.98 17.41 -7.79
C ALA A 136 15.05 16.76 -6.88
N MET A 137 14.62 16.37 -5.69
CA MET A 137 15.48 15.76 -4.66
C MET A 137 14.96 14.37 -4.32
N GLN A 138 15.85 13.39 -4.36
CA GLN A 138 15.56 12.00 -4.04
C GLN A 138 16.02 11.66 -2.62
N GLY A 139 15.18 10.90 -1.92
CA GLY A 139 15.46 10.35 -0.60
C GLY A 139 15.80 8.86 -0.66
N LEU A 140 15.76 8.22 0.50
CA LEU A 140 16.23 6.86 0.71
C LEU A 140 15.13 5.83 0.41
N ASN A 141 15.38 4.96 -0.55
CA ASN A 141 14.58 3.78 -0.84
C ASN A 141 14.85 2.64 0.17
N VAL A 142 14.28 1.45 -0.04
CA VAL A 142 14.47 0.27 0.81
C VAL A 142 15.94 -0.17 0.94
N ARG A 143 16.80 0.18 -0.03
CA ARG A 143 18.25 -0.10 0.02
C ARG A 143 19.06 0.99 0.71
N LYS A 144 18.40 1.97 1.31
CA LYS A 144 19.03 3.15 1.92
C LYS A 144 19.87 3.96 0.93
N ALA A 145 19.44 4.02 -0.31
CA ALA A 145 20.07 4.75 -1.40
C ALA A 145 19.03 5.64 -2.11
N ALA A 146 19.49 6.72 -2.75
CA ALA A 146 18.65 7.53 -3.61
C ALA A 146 18.30 6.77 -4.91
N GLY A 147 17.20 7.18 -5.55
CA GLY A 147 16.75 6.62 -6.82
C GLY A 147 15.74 5.48 -6.68
N PHE A 148 15.29 5.02 -7.83
CA PHE A 148 14.36 3.92 -7.96
C PHE A 148 15.06 2.58 -7.76
N VAL A 149 14.39 1.65 -7.10
CA VAL A 149 14.72 0.22 -7.09
C VAL A 149 13.48 -0.57 -7.49
N GLY A 150 13.58 -1.35 -8.56
CA GLY A 150 12.44 -2.07 -9.13
C GLY A 150 11.93 -3.20 -8.27
N PRO A 151 10.73 -3.70 -8.58
CA PRO A 151 10.13 -4.89 -8.01
C PRO A 151 11.04 -6.13 -8.05
N LYS A 152 10.94 -6.95 -7.01
CA LYS A 152 11.45 -8.31 -6.95
C LYS A 152 10.70 -9.12 -5.90
N PRO A 153 9.39 -9.36 -6.07
CA PRO A 153 8.65 -10.19 -5.15
C PRO A 153 9.09 -11.65 -5.24
N PRO A 154 8.78 -12.49 -4.27
CA PRO A 154 9.06 -13.92 -4.34
C PRO A 154 8.43 -14.57 -5.57
N ALA A 155 9.06 -15.63 -6.09
CA ALA A 155 8.58 -16.32 -7.28
C ALA A 155 7.11 -16.77 -7.13
N GLY A 156 6.31 -16.49 -8.16
CA GLY A 156 4.88 -16.80 -8.20
C GLY A 156 3.98 -15.86 -7.35
N GLN A 157 4.52 -14.94 -6.58
CA GLN A 157 3.74 -13.97 -5.83
C GLN A 157 3.54 -12.69 -6.64
N MET A 158 2.29 -12.24 -6.74
CA MET A 158 1.94 -10.98 -7.38
C MET A 158 1.84 -9.89 -6.31
N HIS A 159 2.61 -8.82 -6.48
CA HIS A 159 2.56 -7.65 -5.63
C HIS A 159 2.05 -6.43 -6.40
N PRO A 160 1.18 -5.58 -5.79
CA PRO A 160 0.82 -4.28 -6.33
C PRO A 160 1.85 -3.22 -5.91
N TYR A 161 2.24 -2.39 -6.87
CA TYR A 161 3.17 -1.26 -6.71
C TYR A 161 2.41 0.03 -6.97
N HIS A 162 2.37 0.91 -5.97
CA HIS A 162 1.67 2.19 -6.01
C HIS A 162 2.65 3.33 -6.28
N PHE A 163 2.33 4.16 -7.26
CA PHE A 163 3.06 5.39 -7.56
C PHE A 163 2.18 6.55 -7.11
N GLU A 164 2.47 7.09 -5.95
CA GLU A 164 1.69 8.10 -5.26
C GLU A 164 2.31 9.48 -5.46
N VAL A 165 1.49 10.47 -5.84
CA VAL A 165 1.93 11.86 -6.05
C VAL A 165 1.15 12.79 -5.12
N PHE A 166 1.85 13.63 -4.40
CA PHE A 166 1.29 14.59 -3.44
C PHE A 166 1.67 16.02 -3.85
N ALA A 167 0.68 16.89 -4.03
CA ALA A 167 0.89 18.32 -4.21
C ALA A 167 0.87 19.00 -2.85
N LEU A 168 1.93 19.75 -2.52
CA LEU A 168 2.11 20.38 -1.22
C LEU A 168 2.08 21.90 -1.30
N ASN A 169 1.53 22.56 -0.26
CA ASN A 169 1.64 24.02 -0.06
C ASN A 169 2.95 24.42 0.63
N LYS A 170 3.94 23.57 0.60
CA LYS A 170 5.22 23.76 1.27
C LYS A 170 6.33 23.10 0.43
N ARG A 171 7.52 23.69 0.48
CA ARG A 171 8.76 23.05 0.08
C ARG A 171 9.31 22.27 1.27
N LEU A 172 9.48 20.96 1.14
CA LEU A 172 10.12 20.16 2.18
C LEU A 172 11.63 20.44 2.18
N ASN A 173 12.15 20.76 3.36
CA ASN A 173 13.59 20.92 3.57
C ASN A 173 14.04 19.80 4.51
N ILE A 174 14.45 18.68 3.93
CA ILE A 174 14.88 17.47 4.63
C ILE A 174 16.31 17.17 4.19
N ASP A 175 17.14 16.74 5.11
CA ASP A 175 18.48 16.23 4.79
C ASP A 175 18.33 14.97 3.92
N PRO A 176 18.89 14.90 2.71
CA PRO A 176 18.83 13.71 1.85
C PRO A 176 19.26 12.42 2.54
N ALA A 177 20.22 12.51 3.47
CA ALA A 177 20.71 11.36 4.24
C ALA A 177 19.68 10.74 5.19
N THR A 178 18.59 11.48 5.50
CA THR A 178 17.51 11.05 6.41
C THR A 178 16.14 11.05 5.75
N ALA A 179 16.04 11.41 4.48
CA ALA A 179 14.80 11.54 3.72
C ALA A 179 14.23 10.17 3.32
N ASP A 180 13.96 9.31 4.29
CA ASP A 180 13.24 8.07 4.05
C ASP A 180 11.72 8.28 4.05
N ARG A 181 10.96 7.22 3.74
CA ARG A 181 9.49 7.24 3.71
C ARG A 181 8.87 7.87 4.96
N ALA A 182 9.28 7.42 6.13
CA ALA A 182 8.68 7.85 7.39
C ALA A 182 8.91 9.36 7.65
N THR A 183 10.14 9.81 7.43
CA THR A 183 10.54 11.22 7.56
C THR A 183 9.76 12.10 6.58
N VAL A 184 9.62 11.67 5.32
CA VAL A 184 8.90 12.43 4.29
C VAL A 184 7.42 12.51 4.62
N ILE A 185 6.77 11.39 5.00
CA ILE A 185 5.36 11.38 5.40
C ILE A 185 5.12 12.31 6.60
N ALA A 186 5.97 12.25 7.62
CA ALA A 186 5.86 13.13 8.77
C ALA A 186 5.94 14.62 8.38
N ALA A 187 6.84 14.97 7.46
CA ALA A 187 7.00 16.34 6.96
C ALA A 187 5.85 16.82 6.05
N MET A 188 5.16 15.89 5.36
CA MET A 188 4.01 16.21 4.50
C MET A 188 2.72 16.44 5.28
N LYS A 189 2.57 15.86 6.47
CA LYS A 189 1.32 15.92 7.24
C LYS A 189 0.83 17.34 7.42
N GLY A 190 -0.44 17.57 7.04
CA GLY A 190 -1.07 18.89 7.10
C GLY A 190 -0.64 19.87 6.01
N HIS A 191 0.17 19.45 5.04
CA HIS A 191 0.62 20.27 3.91
C HIS A 191 0.13 19.77 2.55
N VAL A 192 -0.53 18.62 2.48
CA VAL A 192 -1.06 18.02 1.24
C VAL A 192 -2.31 18.78 0.79
N LEU A 193 -2.27 19.36 -0.40
CA LEU A 193 -3.38 20.06 -1.07
C LEU A 193 -4.17 19.11 -1.97
N ALA A 194 -3.49 18.22 -2.67
CA ALA A 194 -4.08 17.23 -3.55
C ALA A 194 -3.16 16.01 -3.63
N LEU A 195 -3.74 14.88 -3.93
CA LEU A 195 -3.00 13.65 -4.15
C LEU A 195 -3.63 12.82 -5.29
N GLY A 196 -2.84 11.94 -5.86
CA GLY A 196 -3.28 10.93 -6.81
C GLY A 196 -2.32 9.76 -6.80
N ASP A 197 -2.76 8.63 -7.31
CA ASP A 197 -1.93 7.46 -7.50
C ASP A 197 -2.29 6.69 -8.76
N ILE A 198 -1.34 5.93 -9.25
CA ILE A 198 -1.51 4.88 -10.24
C ILE A 198 -0.79 3.63 -9.75
N SER A 199 -1.36 2.46 -9.95
CA SER A 199 -0.73 1.21 -9.54
C SER A 199 -0.43 0.30 -10.73
N ALA A 200 0.58 -0.56 -10.56
CA ALA A 200 0.88 -1.67 -11.47
C ALA A 200 1.18 -2.92 -10.65
N ASN A 201 0.93 -4.08 -11.24
CA ASN A 201 1.19 -5.37 -10.63
C ASN A 201 2.45 -6.01 -11.23
N TYR A 202 3.20 -6.72 -10.41
CA TYR A 202 4.29 -7.55 -10.89
C TYR A 202 4.32 -8.88 -10.16
N THR A 203 4.47 -9.97 -10.93
CA THR A 203 4.61 -11.32 -10.37
C THR A 203 6.08 -11.72 -10.40
N GLY A 204 6.60 -12.18 -9.26
CA GLY A 204 7.98 -12.67 -9.15
C GLY A 204 8.26 -13.87 -10.05
N LYS A 205 9.48 -13.96 -10.56
CA LYS A 205 9.99 -15.05 -11.40
C LYS A 205 11.00 -15.88 -10.64
#